data_7a5f38e3a9641650b14c910a1855fcb3
#
_entry.id   7a5f38e3a9641650b14c910a1855fcb3
#
_cell.length_a   1.000
_cell.length_b   1.000
_cell.length_c   1.000
_cell.angle_alpha   90.00
_cell.angle_beta   90.00
_cell.angle_gamma   90.00
#
_symmetry.space_group_name_H-M   'P 1'
#
loop_
_entity.id
_entity.type
_entity.pdbx_description
1 polymer ?
#
loop_
_entity_poly.entity_id
_entity_poly.type
_entity_poly.pdbx_seq_one_letter_code
_entity_poly.pdbx_strand_id
1 'polypeptide(L)'
;LYEMGWRAPERFSVKATDGVTDLYGVMWKPADFDSTKLYPIISCVYPGPFFEYVPTRFTINDELNTRLAQLGFIVITVGHRGCSPMRGKYYHTFGYGNQRDYPLADDKYVIEQLADRYSFINRKKVGIYGHSGGGFMAAAAICTYPDFYSAAVASAGNHDNNMYNKGWVEIHYGVQERKKMVKDSLGNEHEEITYFTSSKTNMD
;
A
#
# COMPACT_ATOMS: atom_id res chain seq x y z
N LEU A 1 8.18 -17.80 -25.58
CA LEU A 1 7.60 -17.55 -24.25
C LEU A 1 6.10 -17.88 -24.23
N TYR A 2 5.32 -17.34 -25.15
CA TYR A 2 3.87 -17.62 -25.22
C TYR A 2 3.55 -19.10 -25.42
N GLU A 3 4.31 -19.80 -26.25
CA GLU A 3 4.19 -21.26 -26.44
C GLU A 3 4.46 -22.06 -25.17
N MET A 4 5.23 -21.47 -24.22
CA MET A 4 5.50 -22.06 -22.92
C MET A 4 4.46 -21.67 -21.85
N GLY A 5 3.36 -21.03 -22.25
CA GLY A 5 2.30 -20.57 -21.35
C GLY A 5 2.57 -19.25 -20.65
N TRP A 6 3.67 -18.55 -20.94
CA TRP A 6 3.91 -17.23 -20.36
C TRP A 6 2.96 -16.20 -20.99
N ARG A 7 2.39 -15.34 -20.14
CA ARG A 7 1.58 -14.19 -20.58
C ARG A 7 2.21 -12.89 -20.11
N ALA A 8 2.24 -11.91 -21.00
CA ALA A 8 2.65 -10.57 -20.63
C ALA A 8 1.65 -9.97 -19.64
N PRO A 9 2.10 -9.32 -18.58
CA PRO A 9 1.20 -8.59 -17.69
C PRO A 9 0.56 -7.40 -18.42
N GLU A 10 -0.69 -7.12 -18.11
CA GLU A 10 -1.47 -6.08 -18.77
C GLU A 10 -1.46 -4.79 -17.95
N ARG A 11 -1.22 -3.66 -18.60
CA ARG A 11 -1.32 -2.35 -17.96
C ARG A 11 -2.78 -1.90 -17.85
N PHE A 12 -3.09 -1.25 -16.74
CA PHE A 12 -4.41 -0.62 -16.55
C PHE A 12 -4.26 0.78 -15.92
N SER A 13 -5.32 1.56 -16.03
CA SER A 13 -5.49 2.80 -15.28
C SER A 13 -6.89 2.85 -14.66
N VAL A 14 -6.96 3.42 -13.49
CA VAL A 14 -8.18 3.65 -12.71
C VAL A 14 -8.09 5.00 -12.01
N LYS A 15 -9.15 5.47 -11.40
CA LYS A 15 -9.14 6.69 -10.59
C LYS A 15 -8.85 6.37 -9.12
N ALA A 16 -8.15 7.28 -8.46
CA ALA A 16 -8.11 7.32 -7.01
C ALA A 16 -9.48 7.70 -6.43
N THR A 17 -9.64 7.58 -5.12
CA THR A 17 -10.90 7.91 -4.43
C THR A 17 -11.34 9.37 -4.56
N ASP A 18 -10.45 10.27 -4.99
CA ASP A 18 -10.78 11.66 -5.31
C ASP A 18 -11.54 11.82 -6.66
N GLY A 19 -11.66 10.73 -7.44
CA GLY A 19 -12.30 10.72 -8.74
C GLY A 19 -11.53 11.44 -9.86
N VAL A 20 -10.38 12.03 -9.56
CA VAL A 20 -9.61 12.89 -10.48
C VAL A 20 -8.24 12.29 -10.80
N THR A 21 -7.49 11.87 -9.77
CA THR A 21 -6.12 11.37 -9.92
C THR A 21 -6.11 10.01 -10.60
N ASP A 22 -5.36 9.89 -11.70
CA ASP A 22 -5.14 8.60 -12.35
C ASP A 22 -4.12 7.78 -11.57
N LEU A 23 -4.47 6.52 -11.30
CA LEU A 23 -3.58 5.51 -10.77
C LEU A 23 -3.29 4.49 -11.88
N TYR A 24 -2.02 4.14 -12.03
CA TYR A 24 -1.56 3.21 -13.05
C TYR A 24 -1.11 1.90 -12.39
N GLY A 25 -1.47 0.79 -13.00
CA GLY A 25 -1.14 -0.52 -12.47
C GLY A 25 -0.84 -1.55 -13.54
N VAL A 26 -0.47 -2.72 -13.09
CA VAL A 26 -0.18 -3.90 -13.90
C VAL A 26 -0.94 -5.09 -13.32
N MET A 27 -1.50 -5.92 -14.21
CA MET A 27 -2.28 -7.10 -13.88
C MET A 27 -1.64 -8.34 -14.49
N TRP A 28 -1.39 -9.35 -13.67
CA TRP A 28 -0.97 -10.69 -14.08
C TRP A 28 -2.17 -11.63 -14.08
N LYS A 29 -2.26 -12.46 -15.10
CA LYS A 29 -3.31 -13.47 -15.29
C LYS A 29 -2.69 -14.87 -15.37
N PRO A 30 -3.41 -15.93 -15.01
CA PRO A 30 -2.96 -17.31 -15.24
C PRO A 30 -2.59 -17.60 -16.69
N ALA A 31 -1.73 -18.59 -16.91
CA ALA A 31 -1.37 -19.03 -18.28
C ALA A 31 -2.59 -19.55 -19.04
N ASP A 32 -3.46 -20.28 -18.34
CA ASP A 32 -4.72 -20.86 -18.83
C ASP A 32 -5.93 -19.95 -18.59
N PHE A 33 -5.71 -18.62 -18.55
CA PHE A 33 -6.75 -17.64 -18.28
C PHE A 33 -7.94 -17.81 -19.22
N ASP A 34 -9.13 -17.87 -18.61
CA ASP A 34 -10.42 -17.96 -19.25
C ASP A 34 -11.35 -16.86 -18.72
N SER A 35 -11.71 -15.92 -19.56
CA SER A 35 -12.54 -14.76 -19.17
C SER A 35 -13.97 -15.11 -18.72
N THR A 36 -14.40 -16.37 -18.90
CA THR A 36 -15.71 -16.86 -18.45
C THR A 36 -15.69 -17.37 -17.01
N LYS A 37 -14.50 -17.56 -16.44
CA LYS A 37 -14.32 -18.01 -15.05
C LYS A 37 -14.16 -16.85 -14.09
N LEU A 38 -14.44 -17.09 -12.82
CA LEU A 38 -14.20 -16.13 -11.72
C LEU A 38 -12.90 -16.46 -11.00
N TYR A 39 -12.04 -15.47 -10.88
CA TYR A 39 -10.75 -15.58 -10.20
C TYR A 39 -10.71 -14.72 -8.94
N PRO A 40 -10.16 -15.21 -7.83
CA PRO A 40 -9.80 -14.35 -6.71
C PRO A 40 -8.73 -13.35 -7.13
N ILE A 41 -8.74 -12.17 -6.54
CA ILE A 41 -7.78 -11.10 -6.83
C ILE A 41 -6.85 -10.86 -5.64
N ILE A 42 -5.57 -10.64 -5.92
CA ILE A 42 -4.55 -10.31 -4.92
C ILE A 42 -3.89 -8.98 -5.30
N SER A 43 -3.89 -8.02 -4.38
CA SER A 43 -3.12 -6.79 -4.50
C SER A 43 -1.74 -6.97 -3.87
N CYS A 44 -0.69 -6.78 -4.67
CA CYS A 44 0.69 -6.70 -4.22
C CYS A 44 1.04 -5.25 -3.97
N VAL A 45 1.30 -4.88 -2.72
CA VAL A 45 1.41 -3.49 -2.32
C VAL A 45 2.77 -3.14 -1.73
N TYR A 46 3.26 -1.97 -2.10
CA TYR A 46 4.37 -1.30 -1.45
C TYR A 46 4.15 0.22 -1.50
N PRO A 47 3.32 0.78 -0.62
CA PRO A 47 3.17 2.22 -0.53
C PRO A 47 4.40 2.79 0.17
N GLY A 48 5.20 3.49 -0.56
CA GLY A 48 6.41 4.10 -0.03
C GLY A 48 6.64 5.44 -0.72
N PRO A 49 7.19 6.44 -0.02
CA PRO A 49 7.33 7.79 -0.57
C PRO A 49 8.48 7.94 -1.56
N PHE A 50 9.08 6.85 -2.03
CA PHE A 50 10.31 6.91 -2.83
C PHE A 50 10.10 6.64 -4.31
N PHE A 51 9.18 5.77 -4.67
CA PHE A 51 8.94 5.38 -6.07
C PHE A 51 7.55 4.76 -6.25
N GLU A 52 7.10 4.72 -7.48
CA GLU A 52 5.89 4.01 -7.86
C GLU A 52 6.21 2.50 -7.91
N TYR A 53 5.52 1.70 -7.10
CA TYR A 53 5.73 0.25 -7.07
C TYR A 53 4.96 -0.44 -8.21
N VAL A 54 5.26 -0.03 -9.43
CA VAL A 54 4.69 -0.59 -10.66
C VAL A 54 5.83 -0.91 -11.61
N PRO A 55 5.94 -2.14 -12.13
CA PRO A 55 6.97 -2.49 -13.08
C PRO A 55 6.93 -1.61 -14.33
N THR A 56 8.04 -0.95 -14.63
CA THR A 56 8.20 -0.08 -15.80
C THR A 56 9.04 -0.71 -16.89
N ARG A 57 9.72 -1.83 -16.58
CA ARG A 57 10.60 -2.56 -17.49
C ARG A 57 10.02 -3.92 -17.79
N PHE A 58 10.36 -4.45 -18.95
CA PHE A 58 10.06 -5.84 -19.29
C PHE A 58 10.84 -6.79 -18.38
N THR A 59 10.12 -7.69 -17.72
CA THR A 59 10.67 -8.81 -16.96
C THR A 59 9.92 -10.07 -17.33
N ILE A 60 10.64 -11.16 -17.58
CA ILE A 60 10.02 -12.46 -17.86
C ILE A 60 9.38 -13.03 -16.60
N ASN A 61 10.02 -12.81 -15.47
CA ASN A 61 9.63 -13.33 -14.17
C ASN A 61 9.59 -12.17 -13.18
N ASP A 62 8.39 -11.73 -12.85
CA ASP A 62 8.14 -10.90 -11.69
C ASP A 62 7.85 -11.83 -10.53
N GLU A 63 8.89 -12.50 -10.13
CA GLU A 63 8.99 -13.52 -9.06
C GLU A 63 7.66 -14.00 -8.46
N LEU A 64 7.11 -13.28 -7.46
CA LEU A 64 5.95 -13.74 -6.74
C LEU A 64 4.64 -13.47 -7.49
N ASN A 65 4.49 -12.33 -8.17
CA ASN A 65 3.26 -11.97 -8.89
C ASN A 65 2.96 -12.98 -10.00
N THR A 66 3.98 -13.33 -10.79
CA THR A 66 3.85 -14.35 -11.85
C THR A 66 3.50 -15.72 -11.26
N ARG A 67 4.13 -16.12 -10.15
CA ARG A 67 3.87 -17.42 -9.50
C ARG A 67 2.45 -17.49 -8.93
N LEU A 68 1.99 -16.45 -8.25
CA LEU A 68 0.62 -16.39 -7.74
C LEU A 68 -0.40 -16.44 -8.88
N ALA A 69 -0.13 -15.76 -9.99
CA ALA A 69 -1.00 -15.84 -11.16
C ALA A 69 -1.09 -17.29 -11.70
N GLN A 70 0.03 -18.03 -11.75
CA GLN A 70 0.01 -19.44 -12.16
C GLN A 70 -0.76 -20.37 -11.21
N LEU A 71 -0.99 -19.94 -9.96
CA LEU A 71 -1.84 -20.67 -9.00
C LEU A 71 -3.33 -20.36 -9.17
N GLY A 72 -3.72 -19.55 -10.15
CA GLY A 72 -5.11 -19.26 -10.47
C GLY A 72 -5.64 -17.96 -9.84
N PHE A 73 -4.75 -17.01 -9.52
CA PHE A 73 -5.15 -15.70 -9.04
C PHE A 73 -5.01 -14.64 -10.14
N ILE A 74 -5.88 -13.63 -10.12
CA ILE A 74 -5.56 -12.35 -10.72
C ILE A 74 -4.68 -11.61 -9.73
N VAL A 75 -3.50 -11.16 -10.15
CA VAL A 75 -2.58 -10.41 -9.28
C VAL A 75 -2.40 -9.02 -9.85
N ILE A 76 -2.48 -8.02 -9.00
CA ILE A 76 -2.28 -6.63 -9.40
C ILE A 76 -1.19 -5.98 -8.56
N THR A 77 -0.53 -4.99 -9.15
CA THR A 77 0.18 -3.94 -8.42
C THR A 77 -0.24 -2.61 -9.00
N VAL A 78 -0.38 -1.61 -8.16
CA VAL A 78 -0.85 -0.28 -8.54
C VAL A 78 -0.06 0.79 -7.79
N GLY A 79 0.21 1.90 -8.46
CA GLY A 79 0.79 3.08 -7.81
C GLY A 79 -0.25 3.74 -6.90
N HIS A 80 0.20 4.21 -5.76
CA HIS A 80 -0.65 4.92 -4.80
C HIS A 80 -0.26 6.38 -4.71
N ARG A 81 -1.22 7.28 -4.47
CA ARG A 81 -0.90 8.65 -4.08
C ARG A 81 0.04 8.60 -2.87
N GLY A 82 1.02 9.48 -2.82
CA GLY A 82 2.08 9.45 -1.80
C GLY A 82 3.35 8.69 -2.21
N CYS A 83 3.37 7.99 -3.36
CA CYS A 83 4.53 7.22 -3.79
C CYS A 83 5.54 8.08 -4.56
N SER A 84 5.40 8.21 -5.86
CA SER A 84 6.46 8.73 -6.72
C SER A 84 6.62 10.26 -6.67
N PRO A 85 7.85 10.76 -6.39
CA PRO A 85 8.15 12.20 -6.52
C PRO A 85 8.07 12.68 -7.97
N MET A 86 8.20 11.79 -8.96
CA MET A 86 8.14 12.12 -10.38
C MET A 86 6.73 12.54 -10.84
N ARG A 87 5.72 12.30 -10.01
CA ARG A 87 4.33 12.71 -10.28
C ARG A 87 3.96 14.06 -9.67
N GLY A 88 4.96 14.78 -9.18
CA GLY A 88 4.83 16.12 -8.61
C GLY A 88 4.60 16.11 -7.10
N LYS A 89 4.84 17.28 -6.49
CA LYS A 89 4.85 17.45 -5.03
C LYS A 89 3.52 17.04 -4.39
N TYR A 90 2.39 17.47 -4.93
CA TYR A 90 1.07 17.19 -4.36
C TYR A 90 0.79 15.68 -4.28
N TYR A 91 1.09 14.93 -5.33
CA TYR A 91 0.95 13.48 -5.35
C TYR A 91 1.91 12.83 -4.36
N HIS A 92 3.18 13.20 -4.39
CA HIS A 92 4.24 12.61 -3.59
C HIS A 92 4.03 12.80 -2.07
N THR A 93 3.61 13.99 -1.64
CA THR A 93 3.44 14.28 -0.21
C THR A 93 2.08 13.90 0.36
N PHE A 94 1.22 13.28 -0.44
CA PHE A 94 -0.15 12.92 -0.02
C PHE A 94 -0.21 12.04 1.23
N GLY A 95 0.77 11.14 1.39
CA GLY A 95 0.85 10.25 2.54
C GLY A 95 1.54 10.82 3.78
N TYR A 96 2.09 12.04 3.72
CA TYR A 96 2.82 12.62 4.86
C TYR A 96 1.88 12.88 6.04
N GLY A 97 2.33 12.48 7.23
CA GLY A 97 1.53 12.51 8.45
C GLY A 97 0.55 11.34 8.61
N ASN A 98 0.35 10.51 7.57
CA ASN A 98 -0.57 9.38 7.62
C ASN A 98 -0.08 8.20 6.77
N GLN A 99 1.12 7.71 7.02
CA GLN A 99 1.76 6.65 6.22
C GLN A 99 1.05 5.28 6.32
N ARG A 100 0.17 5.07 7.30
CA ARG A 100 -0.61 3.84 7.41
C ARG A 100 -1.84 3.82 6.51
N ASP A 101 -2.63 4.88 6.54
CA ASP A 101 -4.00 4.85 6.02
C ASP A 101 -4.14 5.42 4.60
N TYR A 102 -3.22 6.30 4.18
CA TYR A 102 -3.36 7.04 2.94
C TYR A 102 -3.61 6.19 1.68
N PRO A 103 -3.02 4.97 1.56
CA PRO A 103 -3.21 4.17 0.35
C PRO A 103 -4.40 3.21 0.44
N LEU A 104 -4.95 2.96 1.64
CA LEU A 104 -5.93 1.89 1.86
C LEU A 104 -7.21 2.08 1.07
N ALA A 105 -7.78 3.28 1.12
CA ALA A 105 -9.01 3.59 0.41
C ALA A 105 -8.81 3.54 -1.12
N ASP A 106 -7.67 4.01 -1.61
CA ASP A 106 -7.34 3.96 -3.03
C ASP A 106 -7.19 2.51 -3.50
N ASP A 107 -6.46 1.64 -2.77
CA ASP A 107 -6.28 0.23 -3.15
C ASP A 107 -7.62 -0.52 -3.22
N LYS A 108 -8.47 -0.33 -2.20
CA LYS A 108 -9.82 -0.88 -2.19
C LYS A 108 -10.62 -0.40 -3.41
N TYR A 109 -10.62 0.89 -3.69
CA TYR A 109 -11.36 1.48 -4.80
C TYR A 109 -10.83 1.05 -6.18
N VAL A 110 -9.52 0.84 -6.30
CA VAL A 110 -8.90 0.23 -7.49
C VAL A 110 -9.49 -1.14 -7.78
N ILE A 111 -9.55 -2.01 -6.76
CA ILE A 111 -10.07 -3.38 -6.89
C ILE A 111 -11.56 -3.35 -7.26
N GLU A 112 -12.34 -2.46 -6.66
CA GLU A 112 -13.76 -2.27 -6.98
C GLU A 112 -13.95 -1.87 -8.44
N GLN A 113 -13.21 -0.86 -8.94
CA GLN A 113 -13.28 -0.43 -10.34
C GLN A 113 -12.85 -1.54 -11.32
N LEU A 114 -11.83 -2.33 -10.97
CA LEU A 114 -11.41 -3.45 -11.79
C LEU A 114 -12.47 -4.56 -11.82
N ALA A 115 -13.11 -4.85 -10.69
CA ALA A 115 -14.17 -5.85 -10.61
C ALA A 115 -15.47 -5.40 -11.33
N ASP A 116 -15.73 -4.09 -11.40
CA ASP A 116 -16.82 -3.54 -12.20
C ASP A 116 -16.51 -3.59 -13.72
N ARG A 117 -15.24 -3.42 -14.08
CA ARG A 117 -14.76 -3.47 -15.47
C ARG A 117 -14.64 -4.88 -16.02
N TYR A 118 -14.24 -5.84 -15.16
CA TYR A 118 -13.88 -7.20 -15.56
C TYR A 118 -14.70 -8.24 -14.80
N SER A 119 -15.62 -8.87 -15.49
CA SER A 119 -16.53 -9.90 -14.92
C SER A 119 -15.81 -11.15 -14.38
N PHE A 120 -14.58 -11.39 -14.77
CA PHE A 120 -13.74 -12.49 -14.28
C PHE A 120 -13.12 -12.24 -12.89
N ILE A 121 -13.22 -11.06 -12.31
CA ILE A 121 -12.70 -10.74 -10.98
C ILE A 121 -13.76 -11.03 -9.92
N ASN A 122 -13.42 -11.91 -8.97
CA ASN A 122 -14.29 -12.22 -7.84
C ASN A 122 -14.06 -11.22 -6.70
N ARG A 123 -14.89 -10.18 -6.62
CA ARG A 123 -14.82 -9.15 -5.57
C ARG A 123 -15.09 -9.65 -4.14
N LYS A 124 -15.54 -10.91 -3.98
CA LYS A 124 -15.74 -11.54 -2.67
C LYS A 124 -14.52 -12.35 -2.19
N LYS A 125 -13.47 -12.43 -3.01
CA LYS A 125 -12.24 -13.15 -2.70
C LYS A 125 -11.05 -12.27 -3.00
N VAL A 126 -10.81 -11.32 -2.11
CA VAL A 126 -9.75 -10.31 -2.23
C VAL A 126 -8.64 -10.61 -1.23
N GLY A 127 -7.42 -10.75 -1.72
CA GLY A 127 -6.22 -10.86 -0.91
C GLY A 127 -5.34 -9.64 -1.06
N ILE A 128 -4.47 -9.42 -0.07
CA ILE A 128 -3.45 -8.37 -0.11
C ILE A 128 -2.15 -8.92 0.45
N TYR A 129 -1.01 -8.56 -0.14
CA TYR A 129 0.27 -8.88 0.44
C TYR A 129 1.31 -7.79 0.18
N GLY A 130 2.28 -7.69 1.08
CA GLY A 130 3.38 -6.77 0.94
C GLY A 130 4.50 -7.00 1.94
N HIS A 131 5.66 -6.45 1.63
CA HIS A 131 6.85 -6.49 2.46
C HIS A 131 7.20 -5.09 2.97
N SER A 132 7.78 -4.97 4.16
CA SER A 132 8.21 -3.68 4.75
C SER A 132 7.01 -2.71 4.84
N GLY A 133 7.06 -1.54 4.22
CA GLY A 133 5.92 -0.63 4.12
C GLY A 133 4.65 -1.28 3.53
N GLY A 134 4.82 -2.25 2.61
CA GLY A 134 3.73 -3.06 2.10
C GLY A 134 3.16 -4.03 3.14
N GLY A 135 4.00 -4.58 4.02
CA GLY A 135 3.56 -5.39 5.16
C GLY A 135 2.77 -4.56 6.17
N PHE A 136 3.21 -3.34 6.42
CA PHE A 136 2.48 -2.37 7.25
C PHE A 136 1.08 -2.09 6.68
N MET A 137 1.01 -1.79 5.37
CA MET A 137 -0.27 -1.58 4.68
C MET A 137 -1.16 -2.82 4.66
N ALA A 138 -0.61 -4.01 4.38
CA ALA A 138 -1.40 -5.24 4.31
C ALA A 138 -2.07 -5.58 5.64
N ALA A 139 -1.38 -5.39 6.76
CA ALA A 139 -1.97 -5.55 8.09
C ALA A 139 -3.03 -4.48 8.36
N ALA A 140 -2.76 -3.21 8.06
CA ALA A 140 -3.73 -2.14 8.21
C ALA A 140 -4.99 -2.37 7.35
N ALA A 141 -4.83 -2.88 6.14
CA ALA A 141 -5.93 -3.15 5.21
C ALA A 141 -6.95 -4.15 5.78
N ILE A 142 -6.48 -5.29 6.29
CA ILE A 142 -7.38 -6.32 6.82
C ILE A 142 -8.03 -5.88 8.14
N CYS A 143 -7.35 -5.04 8.94
CA CYS A 143 -7.93 -4.47 10.16
C CYS A 143 -8.97 -3.38 9.85
N THR A 144 -8.72 -2.54 8.84
CA THR A 144 -9.60 -1.42 8.48
C THR A 144 -10.81 -1.86 7.65
N TYR A 145 -10.62 -2.85 6.77
CA TYR A 145 -11.65 -3.37 5.86
C TYR A 145 -11.80 -4.89 5.97
N PRO A 146 -12.17 -5.46 7.15
CA PRO A 146 -12.24 -6.90 7.37
C PRO A 146 -13.28 -7.61 6.49
N ASP A 147 -14.33 -6.91 6.08
CA ASP A 147 -15.37 -7.45 5.20
C ASP A 147 -14.97 -7.42 3.71
N PHE A 148 -13.89 -6.72 3.36
CA PHE A 148 -13.42 -6.60 1.99
C PHE A 148 -12.22 -7.50 1.70
N TYR A 149 -11.19 -7.46 2.56
CA TYR A 149 -10.01 -8.31 2.41
C TYR A 149 -10.21 -9.64 3.14
N SER A 150 -10.24 -10.72 2.37
CA SER A 150 -10.42 -12.09 2.90
C SER A 150 -9.14 -12.69 3.47
N ALA A 151 -7.97 -12.21 3.03
CA ALA A 151 -6.65 -12.66 3.47
C ALA A 151 -5.60 -11.58 3.32
N ALA A 152 -4.65 -11.54 4.25
CA ALA A 152 -3.48 -10.67 4.17
C ALA A 152 -2.20 -11.42 4.51
N VAL A 153 -1.12 -11.10 3.80
CA VAL A 153 0.24 -11.53 4.15
C VAL A 153 1.10 -10.29 4.37
N ALA A 154 1.44 -10.04 5.63
CA ALA A 154 2.25 -8.92 6.08
C ALA A 154 3.66 -9.40 6.42
N SER A 155 4.65 -9.04 5.60
CA SER A 155 6.04 -9.42 5.81
C SER A 155 6.86 -8.23 6.27
N ALA A 156 7.55 -8.36 7.43
CA ALA A 156 8.49 -7.38 7.97
C ALA A 156 7.96 -5.92 8.02
N GLY A 157 6.67 -5.76 8.34
CA GLY A 157 6.04 -4.44 8.42
C GLY A 157 6.50 -3.65 9.65
N ASN A 158 6.65 -2.35 9.50
CA ASN A 158 6.92 -1.41 10.59
C ASN A 158 5.62 -1.06 11.34
N HIS A 159 5.04 -2.07 12.01
CA HIS A 159 3.69 -2.00 12.59
C HIS A 159 3.56 -0.97 13.71
N ASP A 160 4.65 -0.59 14.36
CA ASP A 160 4.72 0.51 15.31
C ASP A 160 5.84 1.49 14.92
N ASN A 161 5.45 2.60 14.31
CA ASN A 161 6.38 3.63 13.88
C ASN A 161 6.96 4.45 15.05
N ASN A 162 6.42 4.34 16.27
CA ASN A 162 7.02 4.95 17.46
C ASN A 162 8.32 4.23 17.87
N MET A 163 8.44 2.96 17.51
CA MET A 163 9.63 2.13 17.76
C MET A 163 10.54 1.97 16.53
N TYR A 164 10.13 2.51 15.39
CA TYR A 164 10.86 2.40 14.14
C TYR A 164 12.02 3.43 14.05
N ASN A 165 12.71 3.46 12.91
CA ASN A 165 13.80 4.40 12.64
C ASN A 165 13.34 5.85 12.82
N LYS A 166 13.89 6.52 13.85
CA LYS A 166 13.46 7.85 14.27
C LYS A 166 13.59 8.90 13.16
N GLY A 167 14.72 8.91 12.44
CA GLY A 167 14.94 9.86 11.36
C GLY A 167 13.92 9.70 10.23
N TRP A 168 13.54 8.44 9.90
CA TRP A 168 12.50 8.17 8.91
C TRP A 168 11.12 8.66 9.39
N VAL A 169 10.81 8.41 10.65
CA VAL A 169 9.51 8.82 11.24
C VAL A 169 9.41 10.33 11.31
N GLU A 170 10.44 11.04 11.74
CA GLU A 170 10.48 12.50 11.80
C GLU A 170 10.24 13.15 10.42
N ILE A 171 10.84 12.60 9.37
CA ILE A 171 10.67 13.11 7.99
C ILE A 171 9.23 12.95 7.49
N HIS A 172 8.59 11.81 7.78
CA HIS A 172 7.30 11.48 7.17
C HIS A 172 6.08 11.81 8.02
N TYR A 173 6.25 11.94 9.34
CA TYR A 173 5.17 12.32 10.27
C TYR A 173 5.35 13.72 10.86
N GLY A 174 6.55 14.30 10.71
CA GLY A 174 6.89 15.56 11.34
C GLY A 174 7.24 15.44 12.81
N VAL A 175 7.71 16.55 13.39
CA VAL A 175 8.09 16.67 14.79
C VAL A 175 7.17 17.69 15.45
N GLN A 176 6.59 17.32 16.58
CA GLN A 176 5.75 18.18 17.39
C GLN A 176 6.50 18.55 18.68
N GLU A 177 6.30 19.77 19.13
CA GLU A 177 6.83 20.28 20.40
C GLU A 177 5.74 20.22 21.47
N ARG A 178 6.07 19.66 22.61
CA ARG A 178 5.23 19.70 23.80
C ARG A 178 5.95 20.45 24.91
N LYS A 179 5.33 21.50 25.40
CA LYS A 179 5.78 22.30 26.54
C LYS A 179 5.04 21.88 27.79
N LYS A 180 5.78 21.66 28.87
CA LYS A 180 5.23 21.31 30.18
C LYS A 180 5.98 22.09 31.24
N MET A 181 5.23 22.74 32.16
CA MET A 181 5.84 23.31 33.36
C MET A 181 6.16 22.18 34.34
N VAL A 182 7.41 22.09 34.74
CA VAL A 182 7.92 21.12 35.72
C VAL A 182 8.60 21.85 36.87
N LYS A 183 8.60 21.21 38.05
CA LYS A 183 9.33 21.72 39.20
C LYS A 183 10.63 20.95 39.37
N ASP A 184 11.74 21.66 39.57
CA ASP A 184 13.02 21.05 39.93
C ASP A 184 13.01 20.55 41.39
N SER A 185 14.11 19.92 41.81
CA SER A 185 14.24 19.41 43.18
C SER A 185 14.24 20.50 44.27
N LEU A 186 14.37 21.76 43.88
CA LEU A 186 14.34 22.94 44.78
C LEU A 186 12.98 23.64 44.78
N GLY A 187 12.03 23.13 43.93
CA GLY A 187 10.66 23.68 43.84
C GLY A 187 10.52 24.82 42.82
N ASN A 188 11.55 25.18 42.07
CA ASN A 188 11.48 26.21 41.03
C ASN A 188 10.77 25.67 39.79
N GLU A 189 9.89 26.46 39.22
CA GLU A 189 9.18 26.12 38.00
C GLU A 189 10.02 26.53 36.77
N HIS A 190 10.12 25.62 35.82
CA HIS A 190 10.72 25.87 34.51
C HIS A 190 9.96 25.14 33.40
N GLU A 191 10.05 25.65 32.18
CA GLU A 191 9.46 25.02 31.02
C GLU A 191 10.38 23.89 30.52
N GLU A 192 9.85 22.65 30.50
CA GLU A 192 10.49 21.51 29.85
C GLU A 192 9.89 21.34 28.45
N ILE A 193 10.75 21.30 27.43
CA ILE A 193 10.38 21.11 26.05
C ILE A 193 10.73 19.70 25.65
N THR A 194 9.74 18.93 25.22
CA THR A 194 9.94 17.59 24.64
C THR A 194 9.50 17.56 23.20
N TYR A 195 10.23 16.82 22.36
CA TYR A 195 9.90 16.62 20.96
C TYR A 195 9.42 15.19 20.76
N PHE A 196 8.33 15.04 20.00
CA PHE A 196 7.76 13.74 19.69
C PHE A 196 7.16 13.72 18.28
N THR A 197 7.02 12.53 17.72
CA THR A 197 6.28 12.31 16.48
C THR A 197 4.96 11.63 16.81
N SER A 198 3.88 12.04 16.16
CA SER A 198 2.57 11.38 16.29
C SER A 198 2.36 10.52 15.05
N SER A 199 2.61 9.24 15.15
CA SER A 199 2.41 8.29 14.06
C SER A 199 1.25 7.34 14.39
N LYS A 200 0.44 7.00 13.38
CA LYS A 200 -0.49 5.88 13.51
C LYS A 200 0.26 4.56 13.45
N THR A 201 -0.15 3.63 14.27
CA THR A 201 0.39 2.27 14.34
C THR A 201 -0.68 1.26 13.94
N ASN A 202 -0.29 0.00 13.72
CA ASN A 202 -1.25 -1.10 13.57
C ASN A 202 -1.69 -1.67 14.93
N MET A 203 -1.25 -1.04 16.01
CA MET A 203 -1.61 -1.39 17.38
C MET A 203 -2.78 -0.54 17.91
N ASP A 204 -3.20 0.50 17.16
CA ASP A 204 -4.27 1.44 17.54
C ASP A 204 -5.65 0.92 17.17
#